data_ebb77cf233913565e36cae1fa0ef8e90
#
_entry.id   ebb77cf233913565e36cae1fa0ef8e90
#
_cell.length_a   1.000
_cell.length_b   1.000
_cell.length_c   1.000
_cell.angle_alpha   90.00
_cell.angle_beta   90.00
_cell.angle_gamma   90.00
#
_symmetry.space_group_name_H-M   'P 1'
#
loop_
_entity.id
_entity.type
_entity.pdbx_description
1 polymer ?
#
loop_
_entity_poly.entity_id
_entity_poly.type
_entity_poly.pdbx_seq_one_letter_code
_entity_poly.pdbx_strand_id
1 'polypeptide(L)'
;MSAPERRDPQDAVFAPEELLRALPTPCYVYDEAQLRTRAARLRSAFSWSAGFRAWFPVRALPNPTVLRILREEGQGALCVTAGEYRLALASGFSPESIRFAPVFPTDAELAVPAADLVLDDGGLLLRLERERPLPARLGLRLRPEPDRSFHKAEATRFGMRTGELLDTAQELRLKGVREVGLSAMLGLGLRDPEAFSALARALFTCAAALHDSFGLQVSYCCLGGGLPVAHRRTERDADIAAVSRGVQAEFSQIMEPAGLGGVPVETGLGRWLTAHAGILLTTVTGVKRGAQDWLGVDASRADLLRPELYGTYHHISVLGDDRVEGRRRYAVGDRIPEPREPFGQRLLPECRRGARLVIHDVGAYGASMGYSYGLTPHCAEYLYQADGTLRCIRRAQREDELFSTLDENPDFTAPAETPSGQAESQRPSEG
;
A
#
# COMPACT_ATOMS: atom_id res chain seq x y z
N MET A 1 46.69 7.88 0.90
CA MET A 1 45.47 7.26 1.45
C MET A 1 44.31 8.13 1.01
N SER A 2 43.52 7.72 0.01
CA SER A 2 42.31 8.41 -0.41
C SER A 2 41.30 8.41 0.73
N ALA A 3 40.66 9.55 0.99
CA ALA A 3 39.57 9.63 1.96
C ALA A 3 38.49 8.59 1.60
N PRO A 4 37.86 7.93 2.58
CA PRO A 4 36.82 6.97 2.29
C PRO A 4 35.70 7.68 1.50
N GLU A 5 35.36 7.14 0.34
CA GLU A 5 34.25 7.61 -0.47
C GLU A 5 33.00 7.70 0.41
N ARG A 6 32.37 8.87 0.45
CA ARG A 6 31.13 9.07 1.23
C ARG A 6 29.99 8.33 0.52
N ARG A 7 29.53 7.25 1.14
CA ARG A 7 28.33 6.51 0.70
C ARG A 7 27.07 7.31 1.01
N ASP A 8 26.07 7.21 0.10
CA ASP A 8 24.74 7.76 0.36
C ASP A 8 23.91 6.74 1.16
N PRO A 9 23.50 7.05 2.40
CA PRO A 9 22.67 6.11 3.18
C PRO A 9 21.35 5.71 2.52
N GLN A 10 20.83 6.51 1.59
CA GLN A 10 19.62 6.16 0.83
C GLN A 10 19.88 5.09 -0.23
N ASP A 11 21.13 4.91 -0.67
CA ASP A 11 21.50 3.89 -1.64
C ASP A 11 21.61 2.49 -0.99
N ALA A 12 21.54 2.41 0.35
CA ALA A 12 21.64 1.15 1.07
C ALA A 12 20.45 0.22 0.76
N VAL A 13 20.76 -1.03 0.47
CA VAL A 13 19.80 -2.11 0.27
C VAL A 13 19.84 -3.08 1.47
N PHE A 14 18.71 -3.72 1.75
CA PHE A 14 18.59 -4.61 2.92
C PHE A 14 19.10 -6.05 2.66
N ALA A 15 19.26 -6.44 1.40
CA ALA A 15 19.76 -7.78 1.04
C ALA A 15 21.16 -7.70 0.41
N PRO A 16 21.98 -8.76 0.54
CA PRO A 16 23.28 -8.83 -0.10
C PRO A 16 23.23 -8.61 -1.61
N GLU A 17 24.17 -7.85 -2.12
CA GLU A 17 24.22 -7.47 -3.54
C GLU A 17 24.26 -8.69 -4.46
N GLU A 18 25.02 -9.71 -4.10
CA GLU A 18 25.16 -10.95 -4.88
C GLU A 18 23.81 -11.65 -5.07
N LEU A 19 22.98 -11.69 -4.01
CA LEU A 19 21.65 -12.27 -4.08
C LEU A 19 20.74 -11.46 -5.00
N LEU A 20 20.79 -10.13 -4.89
CA LEU A 20 20.00 -9.23 -5.72
C LEU A 20 20.42 -9.29 -7.20
N ARG A 21 21.73 -9.45 -7.47
CA ARG A 21 22.26 -9.62 -8.84
C ARG A 21 21.85 -10.93 -9.50
N ALA A 22 21.57 -11.95 -8.73
CA ALA A 22 21.13 -13.24 -9.25
C ALA A 22 19.65 -13.25 -9.70
N LEU A 23 18.84 -12.28 -9.25
CA LEU A 23 17.42 -12.25 -9.57
C LEU A 23 17.15 -11.79 -11.01
N PRO A 24 16.10 -12.31 -11.68
CA PRO A 24 15.62 -11.73 -12.92
C PRO A 24 15.00 -10.35 -12.66
N THR A 25 15.08 -9.44 -13.64
CA THR A 25 14.44 -8.14 -13.59
C THR A 25 13.41 -7.96 -14.71
N PRO A 26 12.37 -7.13 -14.51
CA PRO A 26 12.07 -6.44 -13.26
C PRO A 26 11.51 -7.39 -12.20
N CYS A 27 11.78 -7.12 -10.91
CA CYS A 27 11.15 -7.85 -9.81
C CYS A 27 11.09 -7.03 -8.52
N TYR A 28 10.07 -7.30 -7.71
CA TYR A 28 9.98 -6.77 -6.36
C TYR A 28 10.73 -7.66 -5.37
N VAL A 29 11.36 -7.03 -4.38
CA VAL A 29 11.96 -7.75 -3.24
C VAL A 29 11.49 -7.07 -1.96
N TYR A 30 11.03 -7.88 -1.00
CA TYR A 30 10.58 -7.42 0.31
C TYR A 30 11.47 -7.97 1.42
N ASP A 31 11.64 -7.20 2.48
CA ASP A 31 12.44 -7.55 3.66
C ASP A 31 11.51 -7.97 4.82
N GLU A 32 11.58 -9.24 5.21
CA GLU A 32 10.80 -9.79 6.32
C GLU A 32 11.14 -9.10 7.64
N ALA A 33 12.41 -8.85 7.93
CA ALA A 33 12.85 -8.26 9.19
C ALA A 33 12.29 -6.83 9.37
N GLN A 34 12.25 -6.04 8.29
CA GLN A 34 11.65 -4.71 8.31
C GLN A 34 10.13 -4.77 8.53
N LEU A 35 9.42 -5.70 7.86
CA LEU A 35 7.98 -5.90 8.07
C LEU A 35 7.67 -6.17 9.53
N ARG A 36 8.37 -7.12 10.16
CA ARG A 36 8.21 -7.48 11.57
C ARG A 36 8.57 -6.33 12.50
N THR A 37 9.70 -5.67 12.25
CA THR A 37 10.16 -4.53 13.07
C THR A 37 9.15 -3.38 13.05
N ARG A 38 8.61 -3.03 11.88
CA ARG A 38 7.60 -1.98 11.76
C ARG A 38 6.30 -2.35 12.49
N ALA A 39 5.84 -3.58 12.36
CA ALA A 39 4.66 -4.06 13.08
C ALA A 39 4.86 -4.03 14.61
N ALA A 40 6.01 -4.47 15.10
CA ALA A 40 6.35 -4.42 16.51
C ALA A 40 6.44 -2.98 17.05
N ARG A 41 7.06 -2.05 16.29
CA ARG A 41 7.13 -0.63 16.65
C ARG A 41 5.75 0.01 16.76
N LEU A 42 4.83 -0.32 15.84
CA LEU A 42 3.46 0.18 15.90
C LEU A 42 2.74 -0.31 17.16
N ARG A 43 2.81 -1.60 17.44
CA ARG A 43 2.23 -2.21 18.65
C ARG A 43 2.81 -1.60 19.93
N SER A 44 4.13 -1.42 19.98
CA SER A 44 4.79 -0.79 21.14
C SER A 44 4.36 0.66 21.34
N ALA A 45 4.21 1.44 20.27
CA ALA A 45 3.80 2.84 20.38
C ALA A 45 2.40 3.00 21.00
N PHE A 46 1.47 2.09 20.73
CA PHE A 46 0.10 2.12 21.24
C PHE A 46 -0.15 1.15 22.40
N SER A 47 0.90 0.68 23.11
CA SER A 47 0.77 -0.27 24.21
C SER A 47 -0.02 0.25 25.43
N TRP A 48 -0.24 1.56 25.53
CA TRP A 48 -1.09 2.18 26.53
C TRP A 48 -2.58 1.89 26.32
N SER A 49 -3.02 1.61 25.09
CA SER A 49 -4.42 1.31 24.77
C SER A 49 -4.69 -0.18 24.99
N ALA A 50 -5.51 -0.52 25.97
CA ALA A 50 -5.92 -1.90 26.24
C ALA A 50 -6.61 -2.49 25.00
N GLY A 51 -6.14 -3.65 24.52
CA GLY A 51 -6.71 -4.29 23.35
C GLY A 51 -6.36 -3.61 22.00
N PHE A 52 -5.33 -2.74 21.95
CA PHE A 52 -4.86 -2.14 20.69
C PHE A 52 -4.74 -3.18 19.59
N ARG A 53 -5.30 -2.87 18.43
CA ARG A 53 -5.15 -3.66 17.21
C ARG A 53 -4.82 -2.74 16.02
N ALA A 54 -3.86 -3.16 15.24
CA ALA A 54 -3.60 -2.54 13.95
C ALA A 54 -4.18 -3.41 12.83
N TRP A 55 -4.83 -2.78 11.87
CA TRP A 55 -5.47 -3.39 10.72
C TRP A 55 -4.67 -3.10 9.47
N PHE A 56 -4.10 -4.10 8.85
CA PHE A 56 -3.35 -3.93 7.62
C PHE A 56 -4.29 -3.85 6.41
N PRO A 57 -4.31 -2.75 5.66
CA PRO A 57 -5.11 -2.67 4.44
C PRO A 57 -4.50 -3.60 3.37
N VAL A 58 -5.23 -4.68 3.06
CA VAL A 58 -4.76 -5.74 2.16
C VAL A 58 -4.30 -5.20 0.81
N ARG A 59 -4.99 -4.17 0.29
CA ARG A 59 -4.64 -3.52 -0.98
C ARG A 59 -3.25 -2.87 -1.00
N ALA A 60 -2.63 -2.63 0.16
CA ALA A 60 -1.29 -2.05 0.19
C ALA A 60 -0.23 -3.04 -0.32
N LEU A 61 -0.38 -4.32 0.03
CA LEU A 61 0.49 -5.41 -0.44
C LEU A 61 -0.26 -6.76 -0.35
N PRO A 62 -1.07 -7.12 -1.37
CA PRO A 62 -1.95 -8.29 -1.36
C PRO A 62 -1.18 -9.58 -1.69
N ASN A 63 -0.13 -9.88 -0.93
CA ASN A 63 0.64 -11.10 -1.08
C ASN A 63 0.39 -12.02 0.13
N PRO A 64 -0.06 -13.29 -0.06
CA PRO A 64 -0.39 -14.20 1.04
C PRO A 64 0.76 -14.44 2.02
N THR A 65 2.00 -14.44 1.54
CA THR A 65 3.18 -14.62 2.41
C THR A 65 3.37 -13.41 3.33
N VAL A 66 3.27 -12.20 2.78
CA VAL A 66 3.36 -10.95 3.58
C VAL A 66 2.19 -10.84 4.55
N LEU A 67 0.98 -11.19 4.11
CA LEU A 67 -0.20 -11.20 4.97
C LEU A 67 -0.03 -12.16 6.16
N ARG A 68 0.56 -13.35 5.95
CA ARG A 68 0.87 -14.29 7.06
C ARG A 68 1.87 -13.70 8.04
N ILE A 69 2.96 -13.07 7.56
CA ILE A 69 3.94 -12.40 8.43
C ILE A 69 3.26 -11.35 9.30
N LEU A 70 2.44 -10.48 8.71
CA LEU A 70 1.75 -9.42 9.45
C LEU A 70 0.71 -9.99 10.42
N ARG A 71 0.02 -11.07 10.07
CA ARG A 71 -0.88 -11.79 10.99
C ARG A 71 -0.12 -12.36 12.21
N GLU A 72 1.04 -12.98 11.98
CA GLU A 72 1.92 -13.48 13.05
C GLU A 72 2.37 -12.35 13.99
N GLU A 73 2.54 -11.13 13.47
CA GLU A 73 2.78 -9.92 14.25
C GLU A 73 1.52 -9.33 14.90
N GLY A 74 0.39 -10.05 14.88
CA GLY A 74 -0.85 -9.63 15.53
C GLY A 74 -1.68 -8.59 14.77
N GLN A 75 -1.36 -8.32 13.49
CA GLN A 75 -2.18 -7.42 12.67
C GLN A 75 -3.51 -8.10 12.28
N GLY A 76 -4.59 -7.31 12.21
CA GLY A 76 -5.80 -7.69 11.51
C GLY A 76 -5.73 -7.35 10.02
N ALA A 77 -6.61 -7.91 9.20
CA ALA A 77 -6.75 -7.57 7.79
C ALA A 77 -7.88 -6.56 7.57
N LEU A 78 -7.59 -5.43 6.90
CA LEU A 78 -8.59 -4.45 6.47
C LEU A 78 -8.84 -4.61 4.98
N CYS A 79 -10.05 -5.04 4.63
CA CYS A 79 -10.48 -5.35 3.27
C CYS A 79 -11.54 -4.36 2.79
N VAL A 80 -11.51 -4.00 1.51
CA VAL A 80 -12.51 -3.11 0.88
C VAL A 80 -13.26 -3.77 -0.27
N THR A 81 -12.81 -4.95 -0.73
CA THR A 81 -13.46 -5.75 -1.77
C THR A 81 -13.61 -7.20 -1.33
N ALA A 82 -14.55 -7.92 -1.95
CA ALA A 82 -14.72 -9.36 -1.71
C ALA A 82 -13.46 -10.17 -2.08
N GLY A 83 -12.67 -9.70 -3.06
CA GLY A 83 -11.38 -10.30 -3.42
C GLY A 83 -10.36 -10.23 -2.29
N GLU A 84 -10.19 -9.04 -1.69
CA GLU A 84 -9.31 -8.87 -0.52
C GLU A 84 -9.77 -9.71 0.67
N TYR A 85 -11.09 -9.80 0.92
CA TYR A 85 -11.65 -10.59 2.00
C TYR A 85 -11.31 -12.09 1.83
N ARG A 86 -11.53 -12.65 0.63
CA ARG A 86 -11.17 -14.03 0.31
C ARG A 86 -9.68 -14.28 0.43
N LEU A 87 -8.85 -13.34 -0.03
CA LEU A 87 -7.39 -13.44 0.10
C LEU A 87 -6.95 -13.46 1.55
N ALA A 88 -7.54 -12.64 2.41
CA ALA A 88 -7.26 -12.62 3.84
C ALA A 88 -7.60 -13.97 4.50
N LEU A 89 -8.78 -14.53 4.22
CA LEU A 89 -9.16 -15.87 4.69
C LEU A 89 -8.16 -16.93 4.22
N ALA A 90 -7.81 -16.94 2.93
CA ALA A 90 -6.83 -17.87 2.36
C ALA A 90 -5.41 -17.68 2.94
N SER A 91 -5.11 -16.50 3.48
CA SER A 91 -3.86 -16.21 4.19
C SER A 91 -3.89 -16.62 5.68
N GLY A 92 -5.01 -17.20 6.13
CA GLY A 92 -5.17 -17.76 7.47
C GLY A 92 -5.67 -16.79 8.52
N PHE A 93 -6.21 -15.62 8.15
CA PHE A 93 -6.94 -14.77 9.10
C PHE A 93 -8.27 -15.43 9.45
N SER A 94 -8.65 -15.40 10.73
CA SER A 94 -10.00 -15.76 11.13
C SER A 94 -10.99 -14.65 10.75
N PRO A 95 -12.29 -14.95 10.56
CA PRO A 95 -13.31 -13.94 10.23
C PRO A 95 -13.30 -12.74 11.20
N GLU A 96 -13.04 -12.97 12.49
CA GLU A 96 -12.99 -11.95 13.54
C GLU A 96 -11.72 -11.08 13.45
N SER A 97 -10.74 -11.53 12.68
CA SER A 97 -9.49 -10.80 12.41
C SER A 97 -9.52 -10.11 11.04
N ILE A 98 -10.70 -10.08 10.38
CA ILE A 98 -10.91 -9.38 9.11
C ILE A 98 -11.97 -8.32 9.31
N ARG A 99 -11.62 -7.07 9.04
CA ARG A 99 -12.55 -5.93 8.95
C ARG A 99 -12.87 -5.68 7.50
N PHE A 100 -14.16 -5.68 7.17
CA PHE A 100 -14.62 -5.36 5.83
C PHE A 100 -15.21 -3.94 5.81
N ALA A 101 -14.59 -3.05 5.06
CA ALA A 101 -14.92 -1.61 5.08
C ALA A 101 -15.04 -1.09 3.63
N PRO A 102 -16.01 -1.60 2.86
CA PRO A 102 -16.19 -1.23 1.47
C PRO A 102 -16.68 0.21 1.33
N VAL A 103 -16.43 0.80 0.16
CA VAL A 103 -16.94 2.12 -0.24
C VAL A 103 -17.74 1.92 -1.52
N PHE A 104 -18.99 2.33 -1.53
CA PHE A 104 -19.93 2.08 -2.64
C PHE A 104 -20.00 0.59 -3.06
N PRO A 105 -20.25 -0.34 -2.11
CA PRO A 105 -20.27 -1.76 -2.42
C PRO A 105 -21.41 -2.13 -3.37
N THR A 106 -21.21 -3.20 -4.14
CA THR A 106 -22.29 -3.93 -4.80
C THR A 106 -23.09 -4.72 -3.77
N ASP A 107 -24.30 -5.18 -4.13
CA ASP A 107 -25.11 -5.99 -3.23
C ASP A 107 -24.42 -7.33 -2.91
N ALA A 108 -23.74 -7.93 -3.90
CA ALA A 108 -22.92 -9.13 -3.70
C ALA A 108 -21.76 -8.91 -2.69
N GLU A 109 -21.19 -7.71 -2.61
CA GLU A 109 -20.20 -7.37 -1.60
C GLU A 109 -20.82 -7.15 -0.22
N LEU A 110 -22.04 -6.62 -0.13
CA LEU A 110 -22.77 -6.52 1.14
C LEU A 110 -23.12 -7.90 1.70
N ALA A 111 -23.36 -8.88 0.84
CA ALA A 111 -23.62 -10.27 1.23
C ALA A 111 -22.38 -10.99 1.80
N VAL A 112 -21.16 -10.43 1.72
CA VAL A 112 -19.93 -11.01 2.32
C VAL A 112 -20.16 -11.21 3.83
N PRO A 113 -19.93 -12.43 4.37
CA PRO A 113 -20.24 -12.76 5.76
C PRO A 113 -19.15 -12.24 6.72
N ALA A 114 -18.83 -10.94 6.64
CA ALA A 114 -17.84 -10.31 7.50
C ALA A 114 -18.41 -10.15 8.92
N ALA A 115 -17.63 -10.57 9.92
CA ALA A 115 -17.97 -10.40 11.33
C ALA A 115 -17.83 -8.93 11.79
N ASP A 116 -16.96 -8.16 11.14
CA ASP A 116 -16.73 -6.73 11.39
C ASP A 116 -16.92 -5.98 10.06
N LEU A 117 -18.14 -5.49 9.81
CA LEU A 117 -18.50 -4.68 8.64
C LEU A 117 -18.58 -3.21 9.03
N VAL A 118 -17.96 -2.34 8.26
CA VAL A 118 -17.99 -0.87 8.45
C VAL A 118 -18.87 -0.24 7.37
N LEU A 119 -19.90 0.48 7.79
CA LEU A 119 -20.77 1.28 6.92
C LEU A 119 -20.11 2.62 6.62
N ASP A 120 -20.02 2.96 5.33
CA ASP A 120 -19.46 4.22 4.83
C ASP A 120 -20.50 5.35 4.75
N ASP A 121 -21.76 4.99 4.61
CA ASP A 121 -22.93 5.88 4.60
C ASP A 121 -24.15 5.21 5.20
N GLY A 122 -25.17 6.02 5.62
CA GLY A 122 -26.40 5.54 6.24
C GLY A 122 -27.29 4.73 5.30
N GLY A 123 -27.25 5.00 4.00
CA GLY A 123 -28.06 4.28 3.00
C GLY A 123 -27.66 2.82 2.85
N LEU A 124 -26.42 2.48 3.23
CA LEU A 124 -25.96 1.08 3.21
C LEU A 124 -26.71 0.19 4.22
N LEU A 125 -27.26 0.76 5.28
CA LEU A 125 -28.00 -0.02 6.28
C LEU A 125 -29.23 -0.72 5.66
N LEU A 126 -30.04 0.01 4.92
CA LEU A 126 -31.24 -0.54 4.26
C LEU A 126 -30.88 -1.59 3.20
N ARG A 127 -29.78 -1.41 2.50
CA ARG A 127 -29.28 -2.38 1.53
C ARG A 127 -28.77 -3.64 2.22
N LEU A 128 -28.01 -3.48 3.30
CA LEU A 128 -27.49 -4.60 4.07
C LEU A 128 -28.60 -5.51 4.60
N GLU A 129 -29.68 -4.93 5.13
CA GLU A 129 -30.83 -5.69 5.65
C GLU A 129 -31.51 -6.55 4.60
N ARG A 130 -31.46 -6.17 3.31
CA ARG A 130 -32.02 -6.98 2.20
C ARG A 130 -31.12 -8.17 1.88
N GLU A 131 -29.82 -8.04 2.07
CA GLU A 131 -28.85 -9.05 1.71
C GLU A 131 -28.59 -10.07 2.82
N ARG A 132 -28.69 -9.64 4.10
CA ARG A 132 -28.44 -10.51 5.26
C ARG A 132 -28.96 -9.92 6.56
N PRO A 133 -29.14 -10.74 7.61
CA PRO A 133 -29.43 -10.24 8.95
C PRO A 133 -28.34 -9.30 9.43
N LEU A 134 -28.73 -8.26 10.18
CA LEU A 134 -27.76 -7.36 10.79
C LEU A 134 -26.87 -8.12 11.78
N PRO A 135 -25.56 -7.94 11.73
CA PRO A 135 -24.66 -8.50 12.72
C PRO A 135 -24.84 -7.80 14.06
N ALA A 136 -24.44 -8.47 15.15
CA ALA A 136 -24.54 -7.91 16.50
C ALA A 136 -23.71 -6.62 16.67
N ARG A 137 -22.65 -6.49 15.89
CA ARG A 137 -21.75 -5.32 15.86
C ARG A 137 -21.60 -4.81 14.43
N LEU A 138 -21.70 -3.50 14.28
CA LEU A 138 -21.41 -2.79 13.01
C LEU A 138 -20.44 -1.64 13.26
N GLY A 139 -19.52 -1.44 12.33
CA GLY A 139 -18.70 -0.25 12.30
C GLY A 139 -19.38 0.90 11.58
N LEU A 140 -19.20 2.12 12.06
CA LEU A 140 -19.63 3.35 11.41
C LEU A 140 -18.39 4.18 11.05
N ARG A 141 -18.32 4.69 9.83
CA ARG A 141 -17.22 5.55 9.42
C ARG A 141 -17.59 7.01 9.56
N LEU A 142 -16.88 7.71 10.43
CA LEU A 142 -16.99 9.17 10.61
C LEU A 142 -16.17 9.87 9.51
N ARG A 143 -16.78 10.87 8.88
CA ARG A 143 -16.12 11.90 8.10
C ARG A 143 -15.94 13.14 8.98
N PRO A 144 -14.72 13.38 9.49
CA PRO A 144 -14.48 14.53 10.35
C PRO A 144 -14.81 15.83 9.62
N GLU A 145 -15.40 16.80 10.32
CA GLU A 145 -15.59 18.13 9.78
C GLU A 145 -14.22 18.80 9.57
N PRO A 146 -14.09 19.66 8.52
CA PRO A 146 -12.86 20.40 8.29
C PRO A 146 -12.55 21.29 9.49
N ASP A 147 -11.43 21.03 10.13
CA ASP A 147 -10.83 21.87 11.17
C ASP A 147 -9.54 22.50 10.64
N ARG A 148 -9.06 23.56 11.30
CA ARG A 148 -7.80 24.24 10.95
C ARG A 148 -6.61 23.29 10.95
N SER A 149 -6.63 22.25 11.77
CA SER A 149 -5.64 21.18 11.82
C SER A 149 -5.66 20.28 10.59
N PHE A 150 -6.76 20.28 9.82
CA PHE A 150 -6.96 19.48 8.59
C PHE A 150 -6.76 20.29 7.31
N HIS A 151 -6.32 21.53 7.36
CA HIS A 151 -6.23 22.45 6.19
C HIS A 151 -5.41 21.90 5.00
N LYS A 152 -4.61 20.87 5.19
CA LYS A 152 -3.87 20.18 4.13
C LYS A 152 -4.44 18.80 3.79
N ALA A 153 -5.45 18.34 4.54
CA ALA A 153 -6.15 17.13 4.18
C ALA A 153 -7.15 17.47 3.08
N GLU A 154 -7.01 16.86 1.91
CA GLU A 154 -8.07 16.89 0.91
C GLU A 154 -9.37 16.42 1.54
N ALA A 155 -10.48 17.11 1.25
CA ALA A 155 -11.81 16.72 1.71
C ALA A 155 -12.05 15.26 1.32
N THR A 156 -12.07 14.38 2.31
CA THR A 156 -12.33 12.97 2.05
C THR A 156 -13.81 12.76 1.70
N ARG A 157 -14.06 11.90 0.72
CA ARG A 157 -15.43 11.45 0.39
C ARG A 157 -15.92 10.31 1.31
N PHE A 158 -15.03 9.80 2.17
CA PHE A 158 -15.30 8.62 2.98
C PHE A 158 -15.98 8.96 4.28
N GLY A 159 -17.05 8.21 4.59
CA GLY A 159 -17.74 8.29 5.86
C GLY A 159 -18.87 9.31 5.91
N MET A 160 -19.63 9.23 6.98
CA MET A 160 -20.79 10.03 7.31
C MET A 160 -20.38 11.30 8.07
N ARG A 161 -21.05 12.41 7.85
CA ARG A 161 -20.96 13.57 8.76
C ARG A 161 -21.53 13.21 10.13
N THR A 162 -21.13 13.94 11.16
CA THR A 162 -21.53 13.64 12.54
C THR A 162 -23.05 13.45 12.69
N GLY A 163 -23.87 14.35 12.12
CA GLY A 163 -25.33 14.23 12.17
C GLY A 163 -25.84 12.95 11.53
N GLU A 164 -25.43 12.65 10.29
CA GLU A 164 -25.79 11.41 9.58
C GLU A 164 -25.36 10.15 10.35
N LEU A 165 -24.17 10.18 10.97
CA LEU A 165 -23.68 9.08 11.77
C LEU A 165 -24.54 8.84 13.01
N LEU A 166 -24.92 9.91 13.71
CA LEU A 166 -25.79 9.82 14.88
C LEU A 166 -27.19 9.30 14.52
N ASP A 167 -27.78 9.78 13.41
CA ASP A 167 -29.07 9.29 12.90
C ASP A 167 -29.00 7.79 12.55
N THR A 168 -27.94 7.37 11.85
CA THR A 168 -27.71 5.96 11.53
C THR A 168 -27.52 5.11 12.79
N ALA A 169 -26.80 5.60 13.78
CA ALA A 169 -26.60 4.90 15.05
C ALA A 169 -27.90 4.77 15.84
N GLN A 170 -28.77 5.79 15.83
CA GLN A 170 -30.11 5.72 16.41
C GLN A 170 -30.97 4.66 15.70
N GLU A 171 -30.94 4.60 14.38
CA GLU A 171 -31.64 3.59 13.61
C GLU A 171 -31.15 2.18 13.95
N LEU A 172 -29.83 1.96 14.01
CA LEU A 172 -29.24 0.69 14.43
C LEU A 172 -29.73 0.27 15.81
N ARG A 173 -29.76 1.20 16.76
CA ARG A 173 -30.27 0.93 18.12
C ARG A 173 -31.74 0.49 18.10
N LEU A 174 -32.58 1.14 17.31
CA LEU A 174 -34.02 0.78 17.17
C LEU A 174 -34.18 -0.61 16.55
N LYS A 175 -33.24 -1.01 15.66
CA LYS A 175 -33.19 -2.35 15.06
C LYS A 175 -32.55 -3.42 15.97
N GLY A 176 -32.18 -3.06 17.20
CA GLY A 176 -31.67 -4.00 18.21
C GLY A 176 -30.15 -4.17 18.21
N VAL A 177 -29.42 -3.47 17.37
CA VAL A 177 -27.93 -3.43 17.45
C VAL A 177 -27.53 -2.64 18.70
N ARG A 178 -26.67 -3.20 19.53
CA ARG A 178 -26.25 -2.61 20.80
C ARG A 178 -24.78 -2.21 20.82
N GLU A 179 -23.99 -2.73 19.90
CA GLU A 179 -22.55 -2.53 19.83
C GLU A 179 -22.16 -1.92 18.50
N VAL A 180 -21.42 -0.82 18.55
CA VAL A 180 -20.90 -0.13 17.36
C VAL A 180 -19.41 0.13 17.47
N GLY A 181 -18.71 -0.06 16.37
CA GLY A 181 -17.34 0.42 16.23
C GLY A 181 -17.31 1.76 15.51
N LEU A 182 -16.35 2.60 15.82
CA LEU A 182 -16.12 3.84 15.10
C LEU A 182 -14.82 3.78 14.31
N SER A 183 -14.84 4.27 13.09
CA SER A 183 -13.65 4.45 12.28
C SER A 183 -13.65 5.81 11.60
N ALA A 184 -12.48 6.35 11.35
CA ALA A 184 -12.32 7.54 10.53
C ALA A 184 -11.07 7.40 9.67
N MET A 185 -10.94 8.23 8.65
CA MET A 185 -9.76 8.26 7.81
C MET A 185 -9.48 9.70 7.40
N LEU A 186 -8.28 10.17 7.70
CA LEU A 186 -7.76 11.41 7.13
C LEU A 186 -7.33 11.19 5.68
N GLY A 187 -7.21 12.26 4.91
CA GLY A 187 -6.55 12.26 3.62
C GLY A 187 -5.12 11.71 3.67
N LEU A 188 -4.52 11.52 2.52
CA LEU A 188 -3.19 10.92 2.42
C LEU A 188 -2.07 11.93 2.69
N GLY A 189 -1.01 11.49 3.36
CA GLY A 189 0.27 12.22 3.41
C GLY A 189 0.42 13.24 4.53
N LEU A 190 -0.37 13.18 5.58
CA LEU A 190 -0.24 14.07 6.74
C LEU A 190 0.96 13.68 7.59
N ARG A 191 1.99 14.54 7.62
CA ARG A 191 3.21 14.34 8.41
C ARG A 191 3.08 14.89 9.82
N ASP A 192 2.15 15.81 10.04
CA ASP A 192 1.92 16.48 11.31
C ASP A 192 1.20 15.55 12.29
N PRO A 193 1.82 15.19 13.43
CA PRO A 193 1.15 14.41 14.47
C PRO A 193 -0.12 15.06 15.01
N GLU A 194 -0.21 16.41 14.98
CA GLU A 194 -1.37 17.14 15.47
C GLU A 194 -2.64 16.83 14.67
N ALA A 195 -2.52 16.54 13.37
CA ALA A 195 -3.66 16.12 12.56
C ALA A 195 -4.28 14.81 13.05
N PHE A 196 -3.45 13.88 13.57
CA PHE A 196 -3.95 12.64 14.17
C PHE A 196 -4.58 12.86 15.54
N SER A 197 -4.06 13.81 16.33
CA SER A 197 -4.69 14.22 17.59
C SER A 197 -6.06 14.83 17.34
N ALA A 198 -6.18 15.73 16.35
CA ALA A 198 -7.46 16.31 15.98
C ALA A 198 -8.47 15.27 15.45
N LEU A 199 -8.01 14.28 14.68
CA LEU A 199 -8.83 13.15 14.25
C LEU A 199 -9.31 12.33 15.46
N ALA A 200 -8.41 12.02 16.39
CA ALA A 200 -8.73 11.29 17.61
C ALA A 200 -9.77 12.04 18.43
N ARG A 201 -9.60 13.35 18.61
CA ARG A 201 -10.57 14.22 19.30
C ARG A 201 -11.96 14.10 18.66
N ALA A 202 -12.06 14.26 17.34
CA ALA A 202 -13.35 14.18 16.64
C ALA A 202 -13.99 12.78 16.82
N LEU A 203 -13.20 11.72 16.68
CA LEU A 203 -13.68 10.34 16.81
C LEU A 203 -14.12 10.01 18.23
N PHE A 204 -13.35 10.42 19.23
CA PHE A 204 -13.65 10.18 20.65
C PHE A 204 -14.84 11.00 21.13
N THR A 205 -14.99 12.26 20.68
CA THR A 205 -16.18 13.06 20.97
C THR A 205 -17.43 12.39 20.39
N CYS A 206 -17.35 11.83 19.18
CA CYS A 206 -18.45 11.10 18.59
C CYS A 206 -18.76 9.81 19.39
N ALA A 207 -17.73 9.09 19.86
CA ALA A 207 -17.88 7.89 20.68
C ALA A 207 -18.59 8.20 22.01
N ALA A 208 -18.20 9.26 22.70
CA ALA A 208 -18.87 9.72 23.92
C ALA A 208 -20.33 10.10 23.66
N ALA A 209 -20.61 10.83 22.58
CA ALA A 209 -21.99 11.19 22.22
C ALA A 209 -22.86 9.96 21.93
N LEU A 210 -22.35 8.91 21.27
CA LEU A 210 -23.07 7.66 21.02
C LEU A 210 -23.39 6.93 22.32
N HIS A 211 -22.43 6.89 23.24
CA HIS A 211 -22.59 6.26 24.53
C HIS A 211 -23.64 6.99 25.38
N ASP A 212 -23.47 8.31 25.55
CA ASP A 212 -24.30 9.12 26.44
C ASP A 212 -25.74 9.30 25.93
N SER A 213 -25.89 9.56 24.61
CA SER A 213 -27.20 9.89 24.04
C SER A 213 -28.03 8.67 23.69
N PHE A 214 -27.40 7.57 23.29
CA PHE A 214 -28.11 6.39 22.80
C PHE A 214 -27.89 5.13 23.63
N GLY A 215 -26.97 5.14 24.61
CA GLY A 215 -26.61 3.98 25.41
C GLY A 215 -26.02 2.83 24.57
N LEU A 216 -25.36 3.18 23.44
CA LEU A 216 -24.66 2.23 22.60
C LEU A 216 -23.30 1.88 23.21
N GLN A 217 -22.94 0.62 23.17
CA GLN A 217 -21.61 0.18 23.53
C GLN A 217 -20.65 0.46 22.37
N VAL A 218 -19.63 1.30 22.62
CA VAL A 218 -18.56 1.54 21.64
C VAL A 218 -17.51 0.45 21.79
N SER A 219 -17.28 -0.35 20.75
CA SER A 219 -16.39 -1.50 20.79
C SER A 219 -14.95 -1.19 20.38
N TYR A 220 -14.74 -0.16 19.59
CA TYR A 220 -13.42 0.33 19.17
C TYR A 220 -13.48 1.74 18.58
N CYS A 221 -12.33 2.41 18.57
CA CYS A 221 -12.10 3.66 17.84
C CYS A 221 -10.89 3.51 16.91
N CYS A 222 -11.13 3.40 15.59
CA CYS A 222 -10.10 3.18 14.58
C CYS A 222 -9.74 4.48 13.84
N LEU A 223 -8.51 4.94 14.00
CA LEU A 223 -7.98 6.17 13.38
C LEU A 223 -7.65 6.01 11.88
N GLY A 224 -7.87 4.82 11.30
CA GLY A 224 -7.54 4.56 9.91
C GLY A 224 -6.05 4.68 9.59
N GLY A 225 -5.77 5.14 8.38
CA GLY A 225 -4.41 5.27 7.85
C GLY A 225 -4.05 6.70 7.49
N GLY A 226 -3.06 6.85 6.61
CA GLY A 226 -2.66 8.15 6.06
C GLY A 226 -1.24 8.60 6.43
N LEU A 227 -0.56 7.92 7.36
CA LEU A 227 0.82 8.25 7.73
C LEU A 227 1.77 8.05 6.55
N PRO A 228 2.53 9.08 6.17
CA PRO A 228 3.53 9.01 5.12
C PRO A 228 4.83 8.37 5.62
N VAL A 229 5.65 7.97 4.65
CA VAL A 229 7.06 7.64 4.85
C VAL A 229 7.94 8.68 4.15
N ALA A 230 9.20 8.77 4.55
CA ALA A 230 10.21 9.57 3.87
C ALA A 230 10.61 8.88 2.56
N HIS A 231 10.55 9.62 1.46
CA HIS A 231 11.06 9.18 0.16
C HIS A 231 12.31 9.95 -0.26
N ARG A 232 12.65 11.02 0.47
CA ARG A 232 13.81 11.89 0.21
C ARG A 232 14.64 12.07 1.48
N ARG A 233 15.94 12.29 1.33
CA ARG A 233 16.85 12.59 2.46
C ARG A 233 16.44 13.79 3.30
N THR A 234 15.75 14.75 2.71
CA THR A 234 15.24 15.96 3.39
C THR A 234 13.95 15.70 4.15
N GLU A 235 13.37 14.53 3.99
CA GLU A 235 12.14 14.13 4.66
C GLU A 235 12.45 13.23 5.86
N ARG A 236 11.50 13.13 6.76
CA ARG A 236 11.52 12.16 7.87
C ARG A 236 10.25 11.33 7.84
N ASP A 237 10.34 10.09 8.27
CA ASP A 237 9.17 9.27 8.55
C ASP A 237 8.28 9.98 9.57
N ALA A 238 6.97 9.72 9.50
CA ALA A 238 6.07 10.11 10.56
C ALA A 238 6.50 9.46 11.88
N ASP A 239 6.65 10.28 12.93
CA ASP A 239 6.98 9.81 14.27
C ASP A 239 5.76 9.15 14.91
N ILE A 240 5.69 7.83 14.82
CA ILE A 240 4.58 7.04 15.36
C ILE A 240 4.43 7.19 16.88
N ALA A 241 5.54 7.44 17.60
CA ALA A 241 5.49 7.65 19.04
C ALA A 241 4.88 9.02 19.38
N ALA A 242 5.21 10.06 18.62
CA ALA A 242 4.59 11.38 18.77
C ALA A 242 3.09 11.35 18.43
N VAL A 243 2.72 10.67 17.32
CA VAL A 243 1.33 10.41 16.96
C VAL A 243 0.59 9.72 18.10
N SER A 244 1.15 8.65 18.63
CA SER A 244 0.53 7.88 19.72
C SER A 244 0.36 8.71 20.99
N ARG A 245 1.36 9.50 21.39
CA ARG A 245 1.24 10.40 22.57
C ARG A 245 0.13 11.43 22.38
N GLY A 246 0.00 12.04 21.21
CA GLY A 246 -1.09 12.97 20.92
C GLY A 246 -2.47 12.32 21.00
N VAL A 247 -2.60 11.12 20.44
CA VAL A 247 -3.85 10.34 20.53
C VAL A 247 -4.18 9.95 21.97
N GLN A 248 -3.17 9.54 22.76
CA GLN A 248 -3.34 9.21 24.18
C GLN A 248 -3.83 10.39 25.01
N ALA A 249 -3.30 11.60 24.74
CA ALA A 249 -3.74 12.80 25.43
C ALA A 249 -5.22 13.09 25.18
N GLU A 250 -5.69 12.98 23.95
CA GLU A 250 -7.12 13.15 23.61
C GLU A 250 -7.98 12.04 24.23
N PHE A 251 -7.48 10.82 24.28
CA PHE A 251 -8.16 9.68 24.91
C PHE A 251 -8.40 9.93 26.39
N SER A 252 -7.39 10.35 27.14
CA SER A 252 -7.50 10.65 28.57
C SER A 252 -8.39 11.87 28.86
N GLN A 253 -8.49 12.82 27.93
CA GLN A 253 -9.35 13.98 28.10
C GLN A 253 -10.82 13.70 27.80
N ILE A 254 -11.14 12.76 26.92
CA ILE A 254 -12.50 12.57 26.40
C ILE A 254 -13.07 11.20 26.80
N MET A 255 -12.33 10.12 26.55
CA MET A 255 -12.85 8.76 26.71
C MET A 255 -12.88 8.31 28.19
N GLU A 256 -11.84 8.63 28.97
CA GLU A 256 -11.78 8.25 30.37
C GLU A 256 -12.89 8.93 31.19
N PRO A 257 -13.13 10.26 31.09
CA PRO A 257 -14.23 10.91 31.81
C PRO A 257 -15.61 10.42 31.40
N ALA A 258 -15.78 9.97 30.14
CA ALA A 258 -17.03 9.41 29.63
C ALA A 258 -17.24 7.93 30.04
N GLY A 259 -16.36 7.34 30.86
CA GLY A 259 -16.46 5.93 31.24
C GLY A 259 -16.04 4.96 30.16
N LEU A 260 -15.45 5.44 29.08
CA LEU A 260 -15.02 4.67 27.89
C LEU A 260 -13.51 4.33 27.90
N GLY A 261 -12.84 4.43 29.06
CA GLY A 261 -11.40 4.15 29.19
C GLY A 261 -10.96 2.73 28.81
N GLY A 262 -11.90 1.79 28.73
CA GLY A 262 -11.64 0.41 28.27
C GLY A 262 -11.79 0.18 26.77
N VAL A 263 -12.21 1.20 25.98
CA VAL A 263 -12.42 1.08 24.53
C VAL A 263 -11.06 1.05 23.82
N PRO A 264 -10.75 0.03 23.01
CA PRO A 264 -9.49 -0.04 22.28
C PRO A 264 -9.39 1.04 21.20
N VAL A 265 -8.22 1.66 21.11
CA VAL A 265 -7.83 2.48 19.97
C VAL A 265 -7.19 1.58 18.93
N GLU A 266 -7.46 1.83 17.67
CA GLU A 266 -7.00 1.02 16.54
C GLU A 266 -6.43 1.89 15.41
N THR A 267 -5.66 1.28 14.52
CA THR A 267 -5.10 1.96 13.33
C THR A 267 -5.23 1.12 12.07
N GLY A 268 -5.21 1.77 10.89
CA GLY A 268 -5.28 1.12 9.57
C GLY A 268 -4.09 1.50 8.67
N LEU A 269 -2.86 1.32 9.16
CA LEU A 269 -1.64 1.81 8.51
C LEU A 269 -1.07 0.83 7.49
N GLY A 270 -1.18 1.13 6.19
CA GLY A 270 -0.56 0.34 5.11
C GLY A 270 0.85 0.83 4.77
N ARG A 271 0.95 2.04 4.20
CA ARG A 271 2.21 2.60 3.70
C ARG A 271 3.30 2.64 4.76
N TRP A 272 2.97 3.13 5.95
CA TRP A 272 3.94 3.22 7.04
C TRP A 272 4.51 1.86 7.43
N LEU A 273 3.73 0.78 7.33
CA LEU A 273 4.18 -0.57 7.65
C LEU A 273 5.10 -1.17 6.59
N THR A 274 4.77 -1.02 5.30
CA THR A 274 5.41 -1.86 4.28
C THR A 274 6.24 -1.10 3.25
N ALA A 275 6.13 0.24 3.11
CA ALA A 275 6.79 0.96 2.03
C ALA A 275 8.31 0.75 2.02
N HIS A 276 9.01 0.96 3.13
CA HIS A 276 10.45 0.80 3.21
C HIS A 276 10.93 -0.65 3.16
N ALA A 277 10.03 -1.59 3.43
CA ALA A 277 10.34 -3.01 3.34
C ALA A 277 10.36 -3.54 1.90
N GLY A 278 10.18 -2.70 0.87
CA GLY A 278 10.15 -3.15 -0.51
C GLY A 278 10.99 -2.31 -1.46
N ILE A 279 11.67 -2.99 -2.38
CA ILE A 279 12.39 -2.41 -3.51
C ILE A 279 11.90 -3.04 -4.82
N LEU A 280 12.05 -2.29 -5.92
CA LEU A 280 11.89 -2.79 -7.28
C LEU A 280 13.25 -2.78 -7.96
N LEU A 281 13.74 -3.96 -8.33
CA LEU A 281 14.95 -4.14 -9.10
C LEU A 281 14.63 -4.02 -10.59
N THR A 282 15.49 -3.31 -11.31
CA THR A 282 15.36 -3.13 -12.76
C THR A 282 16.73 -3.05 -13.42
N THR A 283 16.82 -3.40 -14.69
CA THR A 283 18.05 -3.38 -15.48
C THR A 283 17.99 -2.31 -16.54
N VAL A 284 19.09 -1.56 -16.70
CA VAL A 284 19.25 -0.60 -17.79
C VAL A 284 19.36 -1.34 -19.12
N THR A 285 18.38 -1.13 -19.98
CA THR A 285 18.28 -1.72 -21.34
C THR A 285 18.99 -0.87 -22.38
N GLY A 286 19.11 0.44 -22.15
CA GLY A 286 19.77 1.37 -23.06
C GLY A 286 20.07 2.71 -22.42
N VAL A 287 21.01 3.42 -23.04
CA VAL A 287 21.39 4.79 -22.67
C VAL A 287 21.35 5.65 -23.92
N LYS A 288 20.58 6.75 -23.88
CA LYS A 288 20.58 7.76 -24.93
C LYS A 288 21.24 9.02 -24.41
N ARG A 289 22.21 9.56 -25.16
CA ARG A 289 22.93 10.78 -24.84
C ARG A 289 22.44 11.94 -25.69
N GLY A 290 22.39 13.13 -25.13
CA GLY A 290 21.97 14.33 -25.84
C GLY A 290 21.88 15.55 -24.94
N ALA A 291 21.01 16.49 -25.27
CA ALA A 291 20.69 17.64 -24.40
C ALA A 291 20.13 17.16 -23.03
N GLN A 292 19.44 16.06 -23.04
CA GLN A 292 19.01 15.28 -21.87
C GLN A 292 19.56 13.86 -22.03
N ASP A 293 20.24 13.35 -21.00
CA ASP A 293 20.65 11.96 -20.94
C ASP A 293 19.48 11.10 -20.44
N TRP A 294 19.25 9.95 -21.10
CA TRP A 294 18.16 9.03 -20.81
C TRP A 294 18.69 7.65 -20.44
N LEU A 295 18.07 7.05 -19.42
CA LEU A 295 18.22 5.63 -19.11
C LEU A 295 16.88 4.93 -19.41
N GLY A 296 16.88 4.01 -20.37
CA GLY A 296 15.80 3.06 -20.57
C GLY A 296 15.99 1.88 -19.63
N VAL A 297 14.94 1.46 -18.94
CA VAL A 297 14.95 0.30 -18.02
C VAL A 297 13.89 -0.72 -18.42
N ASP A 298 14.04 -1.97 -17.95
CA ASP A 298 13.07 -3.05 -18.21
C ASP A 298 11.82 -2.97 -17.32
N ALA A 299 11.88 -2.32 -16.15
CA ALA A 299 10.68 -1.95 -15.40
C ALA A 299 9.91 -0.85 -16.14
N SER A 300 8.61 -0.81 -15.92
CA SER A 300 7.71 0.14 -16.57
C SER A 300 6.74 0.81 -15.59
N ARG A 301 6.01 1.80 -16.09
CA ARG A 301 4.87 2.39 -15.37
C ARG A 301 3.80 1.35 -15.01
N ALA A 302 3.72 0.27 -15.79
CA ALA A 302 2.83 -0.85 -15.51
C ALA A 302 3.27 -1.63 -14.26
N ASP A 303 4.56 -1.62 -13.93
CA ASP A 303 5.08 -2.21 -12.70
C ASP A 303 4.96 -1.26 -11.51
N LEU A 304 5.15 0.06 -11.70
CA LEU A 304 5.09 1.06 -10.63
C LEU A 304 4.35 2.33 -11.10
N LEU A 305 3.04 2.36 -10.89
CA LEU A 305 2.15 3.43 -11.33
C LEU A 305 2.27 4.73 -10.50
N ARG A 306 2.66 4.63 -9.25
CA ARG A 306 2.58 5.74 -8.29
C ARG A 306 3.29 7.04 -8.70
N PRO A 307 4.50 7.02 -9.28
CA PRO A 307 5.15 8.26 -9.74
C PRO A 307 4.34 9.01 -10.79
N GLU A 308 3.72 8.29 -11.72
CA GLU A 308 2.91 8.88 -12.78
C GLU A 308 1.57 9.39 -12.26
N LEU A 309 0.85 8.58 -11.48
CA LEU A 309 -0.49 8.90 -11.01
C LEU A 309 -0.52 9.99 -9.94
N TYR A 310 0.47 9.99 -9.05
CA TYR A 310 0.49 10.86 -7.86
C TYR A 310 1.70 11.80 -7.80
N GLY A 311 2.61 11.76 -8.79
CA GLY A 311 3.86 12.50 -8.71
C GLY A 311 4.76 12.04 -7.56
N THR A 312 4.57 10.81 -7.05
CA THR A 312 5.33 10.30 -5.91
C THR A 312 6.79 10.12 -6.28
N TYR A 313 7.67 10.71 -5.50
CA TYR A 313 9.10 10.46 -5.65
C TYR A 313 9.44 9.10 -5.04
N HIS A 314 10.23 8.30 -5.76
CA HIS A 314 10.94 7.15 -5.23
C HIS A 314 12.43 7.34 -5.47
N HIS A 315 13.26 7.11 -4.45
CA HIS A 315 14.69 7.15 -4.62
C HIS A 315 15.15 6.04 -5.57
N ILE A 316 16.16 6.33 -6.39
CA ILE A 316 16.75 5.35 -7.30
C ILE A 316 18.26 5.36 -7.05
N SER A 317 18.84 4.19 -6.86
CA SER A 317 20.28 3.98 -6.76
C SER A 317 20.77 2.96 -7.78
N VAL A 318 22.08 2.90 -7.97
CA VAL A 318 22.73 1.88 -8.79
C VAL A 318 23.23 0.77 -7.86
N LEU A 319 22.80 -0.46 -8.10
CA LEU A 319 23.18 -1.60 -7.27
C LEU A 319 24.71 -1.83 -7.33
N GLY A 320 25.36 -1.72 -6.16
CA GLY A 320 26.81 -1.87 -6.01
C GLY A 320 27.63 -0.66 -6.44
N ASP A 321 26.99 0.48 -6.70
CA ASP A 321 27.68 1.75 -6.97
C ASP A 321 27.01 2.90 -6.22
N ASP A 322 27.51 3.16 -5.03
CA ASP A 322 27.01 4.17 -4.11
C ASP A 322 27.84 5.48 -4.12
N ARG A 323 28.74 5.65 -5.12
CA ARG A 323 29.57 6.83 -5.25
C ARG A 323 28.74 8.10 -5.39
N VAL A 324 29.13 9.12 -4.64
CA VAL A 324 28.50 10.45 -4.69
C VAL A 324 29.14 11.32 -5.78
N GLU A 325 30.43 11.14 -6.03
CA GLU A 325 31.21 11.91 -7.02
C GLU A 325 30.97 11.38 -8.44
N GLY A 326 31.05 12.27 -9.43
CA GLY A 326 30.92 11.91 -10.85
C GLY A 326 29.51 11.51 -11.29
N ARG A 327 28.47 11.80 -10.48
CA ARG A 327 27.09 11.50 -10.83
C ARG A 327 26.60 12.35 -12.00
N ARG A 328 25.80 11.77 -12.86
CA ARG A 328 25.12 12.42 -14.00
C ARG A 328 23.63 12.47 -13.78
N ARG A 329 23.01 13.48 -14.36
CA ARG A 329 21.55 13.61 -14.36
C ARG A 329 20.97 12.81 -15.52
N TYR A 330 20.10 11.85 -15.19
CA TYR A 330 19.39 11.03 -16.16
C TYR A 330 17.89 11.17 -15.99
N ALA A 331 17.15 11.20 -17.09
CA ALA A 331 15.75 10.89 -17.14
C ALA A 331 15.60 9.35 -17.19
N VAL A 332 14.94 8.76 -16.21
CA VAL A 332 14.77 7.31 -16.13
C VAL A 332 13.40 6.96 -16.71
N GLY A 333 13.43 6.36 -17.90
CA GLY A 333 12.27 6.00 -18.69
C GLY A 333 12.07 4.51 -18.81
N ASP A 334 10.89 4.11 -19.23
CA ASP A 334 10.50 2.75 -19.48
C ASP A 334 10.47 2.41 -20.98
N ARG A 335 10.04 1.17 -21.29
CA ARG A 335 9.88 0.68 -22.66
C ARG A 335 8.55 1.08 -23.30
N ILE A 336 7.61 1.67 -22.53
CA ILE A 336 6.29 2.05 -23.02
C ILE A 336 6.40 3.45 -23.67
N PRO A 337 5.93 3.66 -24.91
CA PRO A 337 6.16 4.88 -25.67
C PRO A 337 5.21 6.01 -25.24
N GLU A 338 5.33 6.45 -23.99
CA GLU A 338 4.57 7.57 -23.46
C GLU A 338 5.46 8.83 -23.34
N PRO A 339 4.87 10.04 -23.44
CA PRO A 339 5.65 11.28 -23.50
C PRO A 339 6.43 11.62 -22.24
N ARG A 340 6.05 11.07 -21.09
CA ARG A 340 6.65 11.37 -19.80
C ARG A 340 7.46 10.20 -19.25
N GLU A 341 8.57 10.51 -18.58
CA GLU A 341 9.35 9.53 -17.86
C GLU A 341 8.60 9.09 -16.58
N PRO A 342 8.28 7.80 -16.43
CA PRO A 342 7.52 7.36 -15.25
C PRO A 342 8.31 7.53 -13.97
N PHE A 343 9.65 7.37 -14.02
CA PHE A 343 10.50 7.41 -12.83
C PHE A 343 11.18 8.77 -12.62
N GLY A 344 11.02 9.71 -13.56
CA GLY A 344 11.52 11.08 -13.47
C GLY A 344 13.05 11.19 -13.55
N GLN A 345 13.58 12.38 -13.19
CA GLN A 345 15.01 12.65 -13.26
C GLN A 345 15.76 12.24 -12.00
N ARG A 346 16.92 11.61 -12.14
CA ARG A 346 17.80 11.19 -11.04
C ARG A 346 19.24 11.56 -11.30
N LEU A 347 19.97 11.84 -10.22
CA LEU A 347 21.42 12.04 -10.22
C LEU A 347 22.04 10.70 -9.82
N LEU A 348 22.63 9.99 -10.78
CA LEU A 348 23.16 8.64 -10.61
C LEU A 348 24.63 8.56 -11.00
N PRO A 349 25.42 7.61 -10.48
CA PRO A 349 26.69 7.23 -11.07
C PRO A 349 26.55 6.97 -12.57
N GLU A 350 27.66 7.00 -13.32
CA GLU A 350 27.60 6.74 -14.74
C GLU A 350 27.11 5.32 -15.04
N CYS A 351 25.94 5.25 -15.69
CA CYS A 351 25.28 3.99 -16.01
C CYS A 351 25.58 3.51 -17.44
N ARG A 352 25.63 2.19 -17.61
CA ARG A 352 25.74 1.49 -18.89
C ARG A 352 24.61 0.48 -19.03
N ARG A 353 24.35 0.01 -20.25
CA ARG A 353 23.48 -1.13 -20.48
C ARG A 353 23.90 -2.32 -19.62
N GLY A 354 22.94 -2.97 -18.97
CA GLY A 354 23.17 -4.06 -18.02
C GLY A 354 23.39 -3.61 -16.57
N ALA A 355 23.57 -2.30 -16.30
CA ALA A 355 23.60 -1.79 -14.93
C ALA A 355 22.25 -2.07 -14.24
N ARG A 356 22.30 -2.49 -12.97
CA ARG A 356 21.09 -2.72 -12.18
C ARG A 356 20.77 -1.50 -11.35
N LEU A 357 19.51 -1.08 -11.39
CA LEU A 357 18.99 -0.02 -10.56
C LEU A 357 18.05 -0.59 -9.50
N VAL A 358 18.01 0.08 -8.37
CA VAL A 358 17.10 -0.16 -7.26
C VAL A 358 16.16 1.03 -7.12
N ILE A 359 14.86 0.81 -7.23
CA ILE A 359 13.84 1.80 -6.91
C ILE A 359 13.34 1.49 -5.50
N HIS A 360 13.56 2.43 -4.58
CA HIS A 360 13.33 2.24 -3.15
C HIS A 360 11.90 2.58 -2.72
N ASP A 361 11.51 2.13 -1.53
CA ASP A 361 10.26 2.46 -0.82
C ASP A 361 8.98 2.08 -1.57
N VAL A 362 9.01 0.97 -2.29
CA VAL A 362 7.90 0.51 -3.13
C VAL A 362 7.07 -0.62 -2.50
N GLY A 363 7.32 -0.98 -1.25
CA GLY A 363 6.64 -2.08 -0.56
C GLY A 363 5.16 -1.82 -0.24
N ALA A 364 4.64 -0.64 -0.53
CA ALA A 364 3.23 -0.31 -0.39
C ALA A 364 2.68 0.31 -1.67
N TYR A 365 1.61 -0.27 -2.20
CA TYR A 365 0.94 0.23 -3.41
C TYR A 365 1.87 0.28 -4.64
N GLY A 366 2.93 -0.54 -4.65
CA GLY A 366 3.78 -0.79 -5.81
C GLY A 366 3.16 -1.91 -6.66
N ALA A 367 3.55 -3.16 -6.42
CA ALA A 367 3.06 -4.33 -7.15
C ALA A 367 1.52 -4.42 -7.18
N SER A 368 0.84 -4.00 -6.10
CA SER A 368 -0.63 -4.03 -6.01
C SER A 368 -1.36 -3.07 -6.96
N MET A 369 -0.69 -2.05 -7.46
CA MET A 369 -1.24 -1.10 -8.45
C MET A 369 -0.73 -1.38 -9.86
N GLY A 370 0.01 -2.47 -10.05
CA GLY A 370 0.44 -2.91 -11.36
C GLY A 370 -0.75 -3.21 -12.29
N TYR A 371 -0.54 -3.01 -13.60
CA TYR A 371 -1.56 -3.23 -14.62
C TYR A 371 -0.91 -3.70 -15.93
N SER A 372 -1.70 -4.12 -16.89
CA SER A 372 -1.19 -4.80 -18.10
C SER A 372 -1.07 -3.88 -19.32
N TYR A 373 -0.81 -2.58 -19.12
CA TYR A 373 -0.63 -1.65 -20.24
C TYR A 373 0.57 -2.04 -21.10
N GLY A 374 0.39 -1.97 -22.41
CA GLY A 374 1.37 -2.46 -23.36
C GLY A 374 1.59 -3.98 -23.29
N LEU A 375 0.57 -4.73 -22.83
CA LEU A 375 0.64 -6.18 -22.63
C LEU A 375 1.86 -6.58 -21.76
N THR A 376 2.15 -5.78 -20.73
CA THR A 376 3.25 -6.03 -19.81
C THR A 376 2.78 -7.03 -18.74
N PRO A 377 3.39 -8.21 -18.62
CA PRO A 377 3.12 -9.15 -17.55
C PRO A 377 3.55 -8.59 -16.19
N HIS A 378 2.83 -8.92 -15.13
CA HIS A 378 3.26 -8.59 -13.76
C HIS A 378 4.59 -9.27 -13.43
N CYS A 379 5.53 -8.51 -12.89
CA CYS A 379 6.83 -9.02 -12.50
C CYS A 379 6.78 -9.92 -11.25
N ALA A 380 7.84 -10.69 -11.01
CA ALA A 380 7.97 -11.56 -9.85
C ALA A 380 8.09 -10.75 -8.54
N GLU A 381 7.72 -11.39 -7.43
CA GLU A 381 7.91 -10.88 -6.07
C GLU A 381 8.73 -11.89 -5.26
N TYR A 382 9.73 -11.39 -4.55
CA TYR A 382 10.61 -12.18 -3.68
C TYR A 382 10.57 -11.65 -2.26
N LEU A 383 10.80 -12.53 -1.30
CA LEU A 383 10.99 -12.20 0.11
C LEU A 383 12.44 -12.51 0.51
N TYR A 384 13.14 -11.53 1.03
CA TYR A 384 14.38 -11.72 1.75
C TYR A 384 14.02 -12.07 3.19
N GLN A 385 14.27 -13.33 3.55
CA GLN A 385 13.84 -13.92 4.82
C GLN A 385 14.82 -13.62 5.95
N ALA A 386 14.37 -13.76 7.18
CA ALA A 386 15.20 -13.51 8.36
C ALA A 386 16.42 -14.47 8.47
N ASP A 387 16.38 -15.62 7.80
CA ASP A 387 17.50 -16.56 7.70
C ASP A 387 18.53 -16.20 6.62
N GLY A 388 18.36 -15.08 5.94
CA GLY A 388 19.26 -14.59 4.88
C GLY A 388 19.01 -15.19 3.50
N THR A 389 17.94 -15.95 3.31
CA THR A 389 17.59 -16.55 2.02
C THR A 389 16.59 -15.70 1.23
N LEU A 390 16.57 -15.85 -0.09
CA LEU A 390 15.56 -15.27 -0.97
C LEU A 390 14.55 -16.34 -1.39
N ARG A 391 13.28 -16.07 -1.17
CA ARG A 391 12.18 -16.93 -1.58
C ARG A 391 11.29 -16.23 -2.61
N CYS A 392 11.01 -16.88 -3.72
CA CYS A 392 9.97 -16.41 -4.65
C CYS A 392 8.59 -16.59 -4.00
N ILE A 393 7.86 -15.49 -3.81
CA ILE A 393 6.53 -15.46 -3.17
C ILE A 393 5.42 -15.13 -4.17
N ARG A 394 5.79 -14.70 -5.37
CA ARG A 394 4.96 -14.63 -6.57
C ARG A 394 5.88 -14.82 -7.78
N ARG A 395 5.62 -15.79 -8.63
CA ARG A 395 6.31 -15.88 -9.93
C ARG A 395 5.90 -14.73 -10.84
N ALA A 396 6.70 -14.40 -11.82
CA ALA A 396 6.27 -13.51 -12.89
C ALA A 396 5.05 -14.10 -13.61
N GLN A 397 4.16 -13.23 -14.06
CA GLN A 397 3.06 -13.60 -14.94
C GLN A 397 3.62 -14.00 -16.30
N ARG A 398 3.07 -15.04 -16.91
CA ARG A 398 3.41 -15.44 -18.27
C ARG A 398 2.57 -14.63 -19.26
N GLU A 399 3.09 -14.47 -20.48
CA GLU A 399 2.37 -13.74 -21.52
C GLU A 399 1.04 -14.41 -21.89
N ASP A 400 0.99 -15.76 -21.94
CA ASP A 400 -0.22 -16.52 -22.22
C ASP A 400 -1.35 -16.27 -21.20
N GLU A 401 -1.01 -15.92 -19.96
CA GLU A 401 -2.00 -15.59 -18.92
C GLU A 401 -2.70 -14.23 -19.18
N LEU A 402 -2.10 -13.35 -19.96
CA LEU A 402 -2.73 -12.07 -20.35
C LEU A 402 -3.90 -12.28 -21.33
N PHE A 403 -3.88 -13.39 -22.05
CA PHE A 403 -4.85 -13.72 -23.10
C PHE A 403 -5.88 -14.76 -22.65
N SER A 404 -5.72 -15.31 -21.45
CA SER A 404 -6.52 -16.45 -20.96
C SER A 404 -8.04 -16.19 -20.90
N THR A 405 -8.49 -14.94 -21.03
CA THR A 405 -9.90 -14.55 -21.03
C THR A 405 -10.44 -14.15 -22.41
N LEU A 406 -9.62 -14.23 -23.45
CA LEU A 406 -10.05 -13.95 -24.83
C LEU A 406 -10.70 -15.20 -25.45
N ASP A 407 -11.75 -14.99 -26.26
CA ASP A 407 -12.46 -16.10 -26.95
C ASP A 407 -11.54 -16.81 -27.94
N GLU A 408 -10.73 -16.05 -28.69
CA GLU A 408 -9.69 -16.56 -29.55
C GLU A 408 -8.35 -16.42 -28.81
N ASN A 409 -7.90 -17.51 -28.20
CA ASN A 409 -6.61 -17.53 -27.51
C ASN A 409 -5.50 -17.79 -28.53
N PRO A 410 -4.63 -16.81 -28.85
CA PRO A 410 -3.54 -17.03 -29.80
C PRO A 410 -2.61 -18.14 -29.31
N ASP A 411 -2.21 -19.03 -30.22
CA ASP A 411 -1.22 -20.07 -29.91
C ASP A 411 0.18 -19.46 -29.83
N PHE A 412 0.62 -19.16 -28.60
CA PHE A 412 1.96 -18.63 -28.32
C PHE A 412 3.03 -19.73 -28.27
N THR A 413 2.65 -21.00 -28.42
CA THR A 413 3.63 -22.11 -28.45
C THR A 413 4.22 -22.33 -29.83
N ALA A 414 3.58 -21.80 -30.88
CA ALA A 414 4.13 -21.83 -32.22
C ALA A 414 5.42 -21.00 -32.28
N PRO A 415 6.55 -21.53 -32.71
CA PRO A 415 7.74 -20.72 -32.91
C PRO A 415 7.42 -19.60 -33.90
N ALA A 416 7.82 -18.38 -33.57
CA ALA A 416 7.68 -17.24 -34.48
C ALA A 416 8.31 -17.66 -35.82
N GLU A 417 7.50 -17.71 -36.88
CA GLU A 417 8.01 -18.02 -38.20
C GLU A 417 9.11 -16.99 -38.51
N THR A 418 10.34 -17.52 -38.56
CA THR A 418 11.46 -16.69 -39.04
C THR A 418 11.14 -16.37 -40.50
N PRO A 419 11.06 -15.11 -40.90
CA PRO A 419 10.83 -14.80 -42.31
C PRO A 419 11.91 -15.51 -43.12
N SER A 420 11.51 -16.53 -43.85
CA SER A 420 12.39 -17.23 -44.78
C SER A 420 12.86 -16.19 -45.79
N GLY A 421 14.11 -15.76 -45.63
CA GLY A 421 14.77 -14.89 -46.58
C GLY A 421 14.88 -15.59 -47.96
N GLN A 422 13.92 -15.36 -48.81
CA GLN A 422 14.12 -15.56 -50.22
C GLN A 422 14.92 -14.37 -50.78
N ALA A 423 16.23 -14.49 -50.67
CA ALA A 423 17.14 -13.74 -51.51
C ALA A 423 17.61 -14.70 -52.63
N GLU A 424 16.74 -14.94 -53.58
CA GLU A 424 17.20 -15.49 -54.88
C GLU A 424 17.94 -14.37 -55.63
N SER A 425 19.23 -14.51 -55.67
CA SER A 425 20.14 -13.74 -56.51
C SER A 425 19.85 -14.03 -57.96
N GLN A 426 19.13 -13.17 -58.67
CA GLN A 426 19.21 -13.11 -60.11
C GLN A 426 20.52 -12.43 -60.50
N ARG A 427 21.52 -13.24 -60.95
CA ARG A 427 22.65 -12.73 -61.73
C ARG A 427 22.17 -12.38 -63.13
N PRO A 428 22.52 -11.23 -63.71
CA PRO A 428 22.29 -11.00 -65.11
C PRO A 428 23.30 -11.83 -65.92
N SER A 429 22.77 -12.63 -66.87
CA SER A 429 23.57 -13.26 -67.92
C SER A 429 23.98 -12.18 -68.95
N GLU A 430 25.27 -11.99 -69.10
CA GLU A 430 25.85 -11.32 -70.24
C GLU A 430 25.61 -12.12 -71.53
N GLY A 431 25.15 -11.41 -72.57
CA GLY A 431 25.06 -11.85 -73.94
C GLY A 431 24.91 -10.61 -74.85
#